data_fd9f7703b6e5dcc5299cc26c4fcf8c1d
#
_entry.id   fd9f7703b6e5dcc5299cc26c4fcf8c1d
#
_cell.length_a   1.000
_cell.length_b   1.000
_cell.length_c   1.000
_cell.angle_alpha   90.00
_cell.angle_beta   90.00
_cell.angle_gamma   90.00
#
_symmetry.space_group_name_H-M   'P 1'
#
loop_
_entity.id
_entity.type
_entity.pdbx_description
1 polymer ?
#
loop_
_entity_poly.entity_id
_entity_poly.type
_entity_poly.pdbx_seq_one_letter_code
_entity_poly.pdbx_strand_id
1 'polypeptide(L)'
;MRTSSVRGRTRAVACFSLIPVLFPVLVAAAPLAERQVLENGLTLLVASRRALPIVTVNVTVQAGSLWEPEGRAGLAYLTASLLTRGTTSRTAAQIDEAVDFIGASLSSGADRDSSELDLTVLKKDLPIGLELLADVLLHPAFQEGEITRKAREIKAALRKRQEDPGEVALEAFNELVFGRHPYGRPLEGTDASLSAITQNDIVRFYRDHYTPERTIITVVGDVDAKEITAQLRALLKPWPKGTVTVERAREPNPLQDKALVKKIDRSVTQANIILGHQGIRRDNPDFYAVTVMNYILGGGGSSSRLVERIREQKGWAYDVHSYFYPGLERGAFQVGLQTKNENAGPAVGEVLRELRRIRDQGVTDQELADAKAYLTGSFPLRLDTNSKLAGLISTVEYYKLGLDYADRYRTLIEAITKEEILRVARAYLTPDRYVLVVVADQTKAALPLE
;
A
#
# COMPACT_ATOMS: atom_id res chain seq x y z
N MET A 1 38.70 48.71 86.25
CA MET A 1 40.04 48.74 85.73
C MET A 1 40.06 47.94 84.45
N ARG A 2 40.42 48.55 83.35
CA ARG A 2 40.63 48.16 81.96
C ARG A 2 40.02 46.82 81.46
N THR A 3 38.85 46.90 80.80
CA THR A 3 38.23 45.87 79.97
C THR A 3 38.64 46.07 78.55
N SER A 4 39.32 45.08 77.96
CA SER A 4 39.67 45.04 76.54
C SER A 4 38.58 44.30 75.74
N SER A 5 37.95 44.99 74.79
CA SER A 5 36.98 44.42 73.89
C SER A 5 37.69 43.80 72.67
N VAL A 6 37.46 42.53 72.39
CA VAL A 6 37.88 41.83 71.20
C VAL A 6 36.71 41.82 70.22
N ARG A 7 36.87 42.51 69.09
CA ARG A 7 35.95 42.47 67.93
C ARG A 7 36.19 41.23 67.09
N GLY A 8 35.27 40.27 67.12
CA GLY A 8 35.27 39.15 66.20
C GLY A 8 34.78 39.57 64.80
N ARG A 9 35.60 39.31 63.76
CA ARG A 9 35.23 39.47 62.37
C ARG A 9 34.62 38.17 61.86
N THR A 10 33.29 38.13 61.61
CA THR A 10 32.61 37.05 60.95
C THR A 10 32.86 37.13 59.42
N ARG A 11 33.56 36.17 58.86
CA ARG A 11 33.67 36.00 57.40
C ARG A 11 32.45 35.20 56.92
N ALA A 12 31.59 35.84 56.10
CA ALA A 12 30.52 35.17 55.38
C ALA A 12 31.13 34.40 54.19
N VAL A 13 31.00 33.07 54.21
CA VAL A 13 31.32 32.19 53.08
C VAL A 13 30.06 32.11 52.22
N ALA A 14 30.12 32.70 51.03
CA ALA A 14 29.06 32.58 50.02
C ALA A 14 29.26 31.22 49.32
N CYS A 15 28.38 30.25 49.65
CA CYS A 15 28.27 29.02 48.86
C CYS A 15 27.51 29.32 47.55
N PHE A 16 28.22 29.33 46.44
CA PHE A 16 27.67 29.31 45.10
C PHE A 16 27.21 27.88 44.78
N SER A 17 25.88 27.62 44.86
CA SER A 17 25.28 26.39 44.40
C SER A 17 25.22 26.44 42.89
N LEU A 18 26.09 25.69 42.19
CA LEU A 18 25.94 25.39 40.77
C LEU A 18 24.75 24.46 40.60
N ILE A 19 23.67 24.98 40.07
CA ILE A 19 22.54 24.18 39.58
C ILE A 19 22.96 23.63 38.19
N PRO A 20 23.11 22.31 38.00
CA PRO A 20 23.36 21.76 36.66
C PRO A 20 22.13 21.99 35.82
N VAL A 21 22.22 22.81 34.79
CA VAL A 21 21.19 22.93 33.75
C VAL A 21 21.28 21.65 32.90
N LEU A 22 20.40 20.70 33.19
CA LEU A 22 20.19 19.54 32.32
C LEU A 22 19.54 20.06 31.02
N PHE A 23 20.34 20.20 29.97
CA PHE A 23 19.80 20.30 28.62
C PHE A 23 19.19 18.94 28.26
N PRO A 24 17.91 18.88 27.86
CA PRO A 24 17.36 17.66 27.33
C PRO A 24 18.14 17.32 26.06
N VAL A 25 18.89 16.23 26.09
CA VAL A 25 19.44 15.62 24.89
C VAL A 25 18.23 15.13 24.12
N LEU A 26 17.88 15.82 23.03
CA LEU A 26 16.96 15.30 22.03
C LEU A 26 17.65 14.02 21.46
N VAL A 27 17.25 12.86 21.98
CA VAL A 27 17.59 11.58 21.37
C VAL A 27 16.82 11.57 20.04
N ALA A 28 17.49 11.90 18.95
CA ALA A 28 16.93 11.68 17.63
C ALA A 28 16.64 10.18 17.51
N ALA A 29 15.40 9.84 17.21
CA ALA A 29 14.97 8.47 16.98
C ALA A 29 15.84 7.87 15.85
N ALA A 30 16.26 6.61 16.02
CA ALA A 30 17.04 5.96 14.99
C ALA A 30 16.18 5.73 13.74
N PRO A 31 16.67 6.10 12.54
CA PRO A 31 15.90 5.91 11.33
C PRO A 31 15.59 4.42 11.08
N LEU A 32 14.46 4.11 10.45
CA LEU A 32 14.04 2.74 10.11
C LEU A 32 15.11 1.96 9.31
N ALA A 33 15.92 2.65 8.54
CA ALA A 33 16.99 2.09 7.72
C ALA A 33 18.09 3.10 7.44
N GLU A 34 19.30 2.62 7.16
CA GLU A 34 20.36 3.41 6.55
C GLU A 34 20.02 3.64 5.07
N ARG A 35 20.00 4.90 4.63
CA ARG A 35 19.66 5.30 3.26
C ARG A 35 20.90 5.76 2.50
N GLN A 36 21.08 5.19 1.31
CA GLN A 36 22.13 5.61 0.38
C GLN A 36 21.52 5.75 -1.03
N VAL A 37 22.04 6.70 -1.81
CA VAL A 37 21.78 6.78 -3.25
C VAL A 37 23.07 6.41 -3.95
N LEU A 38 23.02 5.37 -4.78
CA LEU A 38 24.18 4.90 -5.51
C LEU A 38 24.50 5.82 -6.70
N GLU A 39 25.68 5.67 -7.30
CA GLU A 39 26.16 6.52 -8.41
C GLU A 39 25.26 6.47 -9.65
N ASN A 40 24.58 5.34 -9.86
CA ASN A 40 23.60 5.16 -10.95
C ASN A 40 22.21 5.72 -10.62
N GLY A 41 21.97 6.26 -9.43
CA GLY A 41 20.70 6.86 -9.00
C GLY A 41 19.80 5.91 -8.20
N LEU A 42 20.18 4.63 -8.05
CA LEU A 42 19.43 3.66 -7.24
C LEU A 42 19.38 4.09 -5.78
N THR A 43 18.19 4.05 -5.18
CA THR A 43 18.04 4.22 -3.73
C THR A 43 18.15 2.88 -3.03
N LEU A 44 19.12 2.76 -2.10
CA LEU A 44 19.33 1.58 -1.27
C LEU A 44 19.01 1.91 0.20
N LEU A 45 18.21 1.05 0.82
CA LEU A 45 17.81 1.13 2.22
C LEU A 45 18.22 -0.17 2.92
N VAL A 46 18.95 -0.08 4.03
CA VAL A 46 19.42 -1.25 4.78
C VAL A 46 19.02 -1.14 6.24
N ALA A 47 18.30 -2.15 6.74
CA ALA A 47 17.95 -2.31 8.14
C ALA A 47 18.51 -3.62 8.69
N SER A 48 19.57 -3.52 9.48
CA SER A 48 20.23 -4.69 10.12
C SER A 48 19.33 -5.24 11.25
N ARG A 49 18.90 -6.50 11.10
CA ARG A 49 18.07 -7.21 12.09
C ARG A 49 18.57 -8.64 12.29
N ARG A 50 19.37 -8.84 13.35
CA ARG A 50 20.13 -10.07 13.59
C ARG A 50 19.40 -11.14 14.42
N ALA A 51 18.07 -10.99 14.60
CA ALA A 51 17.29 -11.94 15.42
C ALA A 51 17.20 -13.35 14.80
N LEU A 52 17.18 -13.42 13.48
CA LEU A 52 17.17 -14.67 12.70
C LEU A 52 18.19 -14.57 11.56
N PRO A 53 18.83 -15.68 11.15
CA PRO A 53 19.79 -15.69 10.04
C PRO A 53 19.06 -15.68 8.68
N ILE A 54 18.15 -14.74 8.50
CA ILE A 54 17.29 -14.57 7.31
C ILE A 54 17.48 -13.15 6.79
N VAL A 55 17.56 -13.02 5.47
CA VAL A 55 17.62 -11.73 4.77
C VAL A 55 16.48 -11.65 3.78
N THR A 56 15.77 -10.54 3.82
CA THR A 56 14.75 -10.18 2.83
C THR A 56 15.25 -8.98 2.04
N VAL A 57 15.15 -9.07 0.72
CA VAL A 57 15.43 -7.99 -0.23
C VAL A 57 14.15 -7.71 -0.99
N ASN A 58 13.62 -6.50 -0.85
CA ASN A 58 12.50 -6.00 -1.64
C ASN A 58 13.01 -4.98 -2.66
N VAL A 59 12.69 -5.19 -3.92
CA VAL A 59 12.99 -4.26 -5.02
C VAL A 59 11.67 -3.67 -5.48
N THR A 60 11.48 -2.37 -5.26
CA THR A 60 10.30 -1.62 -5.69
C THR A 60 10.66 -0.72 -6.86
N VAL A 61 10.03 -0.93 -8.01
CA VAL A 61 10.24 -0.16 -9.24
C VAL A 61 9.00 0.67 -9.56
N GLN A 62 9.16 1.93 -9.93
CA GLN A 62 8.04 2.77 -10.39
C GLN A 62 7.58 2.34 -11.80
N ALA A 63 6.95 1.17 -11.87
CA ALA A 63 6.56 0.48 -13.10
C ALA A 63 5.22 -0.27 -12.96
N GLY A 64 4.26 0.29 -12.22
CA GLY A 64 2.92 -0.28 -12.06
C GLY A 64 1.99 0.01 -13.24
N SER A 65 0.72 -0.40 -13.11
CA SER A 65 -0.28 -0.20 -14.18
C SER A 65 -0.58 1.27 -14.47
N LEU A 66 -0.25 2.18 -13.57
CA LEU A 66 -0.32 3.64 -13.75
C LEU A 66 0.50 4.12 -14.98
N TRP A 67 1.54 3.39 -15.34
CA TRP A 67 2.49 3.74 -16.40
C TRP A 67 2.21 3.02 -17.73
N GLU A 68 1.13 2.25 -17.80
CA GLU A 68 0.78 1.50 -19.01
C GLU A 68 0.23 2.41 -20.11
N PRO A 69 0.63 2.21 -21.37
CA PRO A 69 0.01 2.87 -22.51
C PRO A 69 -1.49 2.54 -22.60
N GLU A 70 -2.26 3.42 -23.23
CA GLU A 70 -3.66 3.15 -23.51
C GLU A 70 -3.80 1.89 -24.39
N GLY A 71 -4.78 1.03 -24.03
CA GLY A 71 -5.01 -0.24 -24.72
C GLY A 71 -4.04 -1.37 -24.36
N ARG A 72 -3.14 -1.17 -23.40
CA ARG A 72 -2.16 -2.17 -22.95
C ARG A 72 -2.34 -2.54 -21.47
N ALA A 73 -3.58 -2.55 -20.97
CA ALA A 73 -3.86 -3.00 -19.61
C ALA A 73 -3.30 -4.39 -19.35
N GLY A 74 -2.62 -4.57 -18.21
CA GLY A 74 -1.92 -5.81 -17.85
C GLY A 74 -0.48 -5.90 -18.31
N LEU A 75 0.04 -4.89 -19.02
CA LEU A 75 1.44 -4.88 -19.49
C LEU A 75 2.43 -4.87 -18.33
N ALA A 76 2.20 -4.02 -17.31
CA ALA A 76 3.05 -3.95 -16.13
C ALA A 76 3.04 -5.27 -15.36
N TYR A 77 1.86 -5.83 -15.12
CA TYR A 77 1.69 -7.10 -14.41
C TYR A 77 2.35 -8.27 -15.16
N LEU A 78 2.13 -8.37 -16.48
CA LEU A 78 2.74 -9.40 -17.30
C LEU A 78 4.26 -9.25 -17.33
N THR A 79 4.79 -8.03 -17.51
CA THR A 79 6.24 -7.75 -17.52
C THR A 79 6.88 -8.16 -16.19
N ALA A 80 6.32 -7.73 -15.07
CA ALA A 80 6.82 -8.09 -13.73
C ALA A 80 6.78 -9.62 -13.54
N SER A 81 5.66 -10.27 -13.86
CA SER A 81 5.49 -11.72 -13.72
C SER A 81 6.46 -12.54 -14.56
N LEU A 82 7.05 -11.96 -15.60
CA LEU A 82 8.01 -12.61 -16.50
C LEU A 82 9.46 -12.46 -16.04
N LEU A 83 9.79 -11.59 -15.09
CA LEU A 83 11.17 -11.40 -14.62
C LEU A 83 11.80 -12.72 -14.15
N THR A 84 11.05 -13.55 -13.44
CA THR A 84 11.50 -14.84 -12.93
C THR A 84 11.28 -16.02 -13.90
N ARG A 85 10.86 -15.75 -15.14
CA ARG A 85 10.54 -16.79 -16.14
C ARG A 85 11.61 -16.98 -17.20
N GLY A 86 12.87 -16.75 -16.84
CA GLY A 86 14.06 -16.96 -17.64
C GLY A 86 14.86 -15.69 -17.86
N THR A 87 16.16 -15.86 -17.87
CA THR A 87 17.15 -14.82 -18.14
C THR A 87 17.93 -15.17 -19.41
N THR A 88 18.87 -14.32 -19.81
CA THR A 88 19.80 -14.62 -20.91
C THR A 88 20.73 -15.78 -20.59
N SER A 89 20.89 -16.14 -19.31
CA SER A 89 21.80 -17.21 -18.84
C SER A 89 21.09 -18.43 -18.26
N ARG A 90 19.82 -18.31 -17.82
CA ARG A 90 19.07 -19.37 -17.13
C ARG A 90 17.66 -19.51 -17.71
N THR A 91 17.19 -20.74 -17.84
CA THR A 91 15.77 -21.02 -18.10
C THR A 91 14.95 -20.81 -16.82
N ALA A 92 13.60 -20.72 -16.95
CA ALA A 92 12.70 -20.64 -15.80
C ALA A 92 12.90 -21.82 -14.84
N ALA A 93 13.03 -23.06 -15.37
CA ALA A 93 13.25 -24.24 -14.55
C ALA A 93 14.58 -24.18 -13.77
N GLN A 94 15.64 -23.67 -14.38
CA GLN A 94 16.93 -23.52 -13.69
C GLN A 94 16.89 -22.42 -12.60
N ILE A 95 16.07 -21.39 -12.78
CA ILE A 95 15.85 -20.38 -11.73
C ILE A 95 15.08 -21.02 -10.57
N ASP A 96 13.97 -21.70 -10.87
CA ASP A 96 13.14 -22.38 -9.85
C ASP A 96 13.98 -23.42 -9.07
N GLU A 97 14.78 -24.26 -9.76
CA GLU A 97 15.69 -25.23 -9.15
C GLU A 97 16.75 -24.58 -8.25
N ALA A 98 17.35 -23.46 -8.69
CA ALA A 98 18.36 -22.75 -7.89
C ALA A 98 17.76 -22.11 -6.63
N VAL A 99 16.54 -21.57 -6.73
CA VAL A 99 15.78 -21.00 -5.58
C VAL A 99 15.43 -22.11 -4.59
N ASP A 100 14.90 -23.23 -5.07
CA ASP A 100 14.51 -24.38 -4.23
C ASP A 100 15.73 -25.01 -3.54
N PHE A 101 16.86 -25.13 -4.24
CA PHE A 101 18.09 -25.71 -3.71
C PHE A 101 18.62 -24.99 -2.47
N ILE A 102 18.51 -23.64 -2.43
CA ILE A 102 18.92 -22.83 -1.27
C ILE A 102 17.77 -22.57 -0.29
N GLY A 103 16.57 -23.14 -0.54
CA GLY A 103 15.39 -22.91 0.30
C GLY A 103 14.96 -21.46 0.35
N ALA A 104 15.17 -20.70 -0.71
CA ALA A 104 14.80 -19.30 -0.83
C ALA A 104 13.37 -19.14 -1.37
N SER A 105 12.88 -17.90 -1.32
CA SER A 105 11.68 -17.49 -2.04
C SER A 105 12.05 -16.30 -2.93
N LEU A 106 11.76 -16.40 -4.23
CA LEU A 106 11.94 -15.33 -5.20
C LEU A 106 10.62 -15.14 -5.96
N SER A 107 10.01 -13.98 -5.84
CA SER A 107 8.72 -13.68 -6.45
C SER A 107 8.70 -12.28 -7.06
N SER A 108 7.86 -12.09 -8.08
CA SER A 108 7.70 -10.80 -8.74
C SER A 108 6.25 -10.56 -9.11
N GLY A 109 5.84 -9.30 -9.09
CA GLY A 109 4.50 -8.85 -9.42
C GLY A 109 4.43 -7.35 -9.64
N ALA A 110 3.25 -6.87 -10.01
CA ALA A 110 3.01 -5.43 -10.10
C ALA A 110 1.69 -5.08 -9.42
N ASP A 111 1.62 -3.84 -8.94
CA ASP A 111 0.43 -3.17 -8.43
C ASP A 111 0.13 -1.94 -9.31
N ARG A 112 -0.77 -1.10 -8.88
CA ARG A 112 -1.16 0.12 -9.60
C ARG A 112 0.00 1.10 -9.77
N ASP A 113 0.80 1.30 -8.73
CA ASP A 113 1.87 2.31 -8.70
C ASP A 113 3.26 1.74 -8.99
N SER A 114 3.52 0.50 -8.60
CA SER A 114 4.85 -0.12 -8.64
C SER A 114 4.84 -1.54 -9.16
N SER A 115 6.01 -2.01 -9.56
CA SER A 115 6.33 -3.43 -9.68
C SER A 115 7.29 -3.81 -8.55
N GLU A 116 7.17 -5.03 -8.07
CA GLU A 116 7.96 -5.54 -6.97
C GLU A 116 8.67 -6.84 -7.36
N LEU A 117 9.87 -7.04 -6.80
CA LEU A 117 10.63 -8.27 -6.86
C LEU A 117 11.17 -8.54 -5.47
N ASP A 118 10.77 -9.66 -4.88
CA ASP A 118 11.06 -10.03 -3.51
C ASP A 118 11.93 -11.27 -3.43
N LEU A 119 13.00 -11.20 -2.66
CA LEU A 119 13.86 -12.31 -2.29
C LEU A 119 13.85 -12.49 -0.78
N THR A 120 13.62 -13.71 -0.30
CA THR A 120 13.89 -14.09 1.09
C THR A 120 14.80 -15.31 1.08
N VAL A 121 15.93 -15.23 1.81
CA VAL A 121 16.98 -16.22 1.77
C VAL A 121 17.67 -16.36 3.14
N LEU A 122 18.22 -17.52 3.45
CA LEU A 122 19.11 -17.69 4.60
C LEU A 122 20.41 -16.90 4.39
N LYS A 123 20.95 -16.33 5.46
CA LYS A 123 22.21 -15.56 5.42
C LYS A 123 23.38 -16.32 4.76
N LYS A 124 23.49 -17.61 5.00
CA LYS A 124 24.57 -18.45 4.45
C LYS A 124 24.54 -18.54 2.91
N ASP A 125 23.35 -18.42 2.33
CA ASP A 125 23.09 -18.55 0.89
C ASP A 125 22.84 -17.18 0.23
N LEU A 126 22.98 -16.07 0.99
CA LEU A 126 22.75 -14.71 0.51
C LEU A 126 23.51 -14.37 -0.79
N PRO A 127 24.80 -14.74 -0.97
CA PRO A 127 25.51 -14.44 -2.22
C PRO A 127 24.80 -15.06 -3.45
N ILE A 128 24.35 -16.31 -3.36
CA ILE A 128 23.63 -17.01 -4.44
C ILE A 128 22.28 -16.33 -4.69
N GLY A 129 21.55 -16.01 -3.61
CA GLY A 129 20.28 -15.29 -3.73
C GLY A 129 20.40 -13.94 -4.41
N LEU A 130 21.43 -13.17 -4.08
CA LEU A 130 21.70 -11.87 -4.71
C LEU A 130 22.11 -11.98 -6.18
N GLU A 131 22.86 -13.01 -6.55
CA GLU A 131 23.18 -13.29 -7.97
C GLU A 131 21.89 -13.60 -8.77
N LEU A 132 21.00 -14.43 -8.21
CA LEU A 132 19.72 -14.74 -8.85
C LEU A 132 18.84 -13.49 -8.97
N LEU A 133 18.75 -12.69 -7.90
CA LEU A 133 18.01 -11.42 -7.90
C LEU A 133 18.55 -10.48 -8.99
N ALA A 134 19.86 -10.29 -9.05
CA ALA A 134 20.51 -9.44 -10.05
C ALA A 134 20.29 -9.97 -11.48
N ASP A 135 20.37 -11.27 -11.70
CA ASP A 135 20.19 -11.89 -13.01
C ASP A 135 18.75 -11.69 -13.54
N VAL A 136 17.72 -11.95 -12.70
CA VAL A 136 16.32 -11.77 -13.10
C VAL A 136 15.94 -10.29 -13.25
N LEU A 137 16.59 -9.40 -12.50
CA LEU A 137 16.34 -7.96 -12.55
C LEU A 137 17.02 -7.31 -13.77
N LEU A 138 18.24 -7.74 -14.14
CA LEU A 138 19.05 -7.08 -15.16
C LEU A 138 18.98 -7.74 -16.52
N HIS A 139 18.73 -9.03 -16.59
CA HIS A 139 18.87 -9.83 -17.80
C HIS A 139 17.66 -10.69 -18.15
N PRO A 140 16.41 -10.23 -17.88
CA PRO A 140 15.23 -11.04 -18.22
C PRO A 140 15.17 -11.27 -19.73
N ALA A 141 14.88 -12.51 -20.14
CA ALA A 141 14.91 -12.90 -21.55
C ALA A 141 13.59 -12.63 -22.28
N PHE A 142 12.48 -12.53 -21.59
CA PHE A 142 11.13 -12.32 -22.14
C PHE A 142 10.83 -13.21 -23.37
N GLN A 143 11.12 -14.51 -23.25
CA GLN A 143 10.95 -15.47 -24.35
C GLN A 143 9.48 -15.59 -24.75
N GLU A 144 9.18 -15.64 -26.04
CA GLU A 144 7.80 -15.70 -26.58
C GLU A 144 7.00 -16.89 -26.02
N GLY A 145 7.65 -18.05 -25.80
CA GLY A 145 7.04 -19.22 -25.19
C GLY A 145 6.54 -18.95 -23.77
N GLU A 146 7.35 -18.26 -22.94
CA GLU A 146 7.00 -17.90 -21.57
C GLU A 146 5.94 -16.79 -21.54
N ILE A 147 6.01 -15.81 -22.45
CA ILE A 147 4.97 -14.78 -22.61
C ILE A 147 3.62 -15.44 -22.92
N THR A 148 3.59 -16.33 -23.91
CA THR A 148 2.37 -17.04 -24.31
C THR A 148 1.81 -17.90 -23.16
N ARG A 149 2.69 -18.62 -22.46
CA ARG A 149 2.31 -19.45 -21.30
C ARG A 149 1.72 -18.59 -20.17
N LYS A 150 2.42 -17.52 -19.78
CA LYS A 150 1.97 -16.63 -18.69
C LYS A 150 0.68 -15.88 -19.05
N ALA A 151 0.55 -15.37 -20.26
CA ALA A 151 -0.67 -14.75 -20.73
C ALA A 151 -1.87 -15.72 -20.69
N ARG A 152 -1.67 -16.99 -21.07
CA ARG A 152 -2.71 -18.04 -20.98
C ARG A 152 -3.11 -18.31 -19.53
N GLU A 153 -2.14 -18.39 -18.62
CA GLU A 153 -2.37 -18.56 -17.17
C GLU A 153 -3.20 -17.40 -16.60
N ILE A 154 -2.81 -16.15 -16.91
CA ILE A 154 -3.54 -14.95 -16.47
C ILE A 154 -4.97 -14.96 -17.03
N LYS A 155 -5.16 -15.25 -18.32
CA LYS A 155 -6.49 -15.33 -18.93
C LYS A 155 -7.37 -16.40 -18.28
N ALA A 156 -6.81 -17.55 -17.90
CA ALA A 156 -7.54 -18.57 -17.17
C ALA A 156 -7.97 -18.08 -15.77
N ALA A 157 -7.07 -17.39 -15.05
CA ALA A 157 -7.39 -16.78 -13.76
C ALA A 157 -8.47 -15.69 -13.89
N LEU A 158 -8.40 -14.84 -14.92
CA LEU A 158 -9.42 -13.82 -15.19
C LEU A 158 -10.80 -14.44 -15.45
N ARG A 159 -10.89 -15.50 -16.24
CA ARG A 159 -12.18 -16.22 -16.47
C ARG A 159 -12.77 -16.75 -15.18
N LYS A 160 -11.94 -17.37 -14.33
CA LYS A 160 -12.38 -17.86 -13.02
C LYS A 160 -12.86 -16.71 -12.12
N ARG A 161 -12.17 -15.57 -12.15
CA ARG A 161 -12.54 -14.37 -11.39
C ARG A 161 -13.89 -13.80 -11.82
N GLN A 162 -14.23 -13.90 -13.12
CA GLN A 162 -15.54 -13.49 -13.63
C GLN A 162 -16.71 -14.36 -13.12
N GLU A 163 -16.43 -15.51 -12.50
CA GLU A 163 -17.44 -16.33 -11.82
C GLU A 163 -17.78 -15.78 -10.42
N ASP A 164 -16.88 -14.98 -9.83
CA ASP A 164 -17.08 -14.33 -8.52
C ASP A 164 -17.86 -13.03 -8.66
N PRO A 165 -19.09 -12.92 -8.08
CA PRO A 165 -19.90 -11.72 -8.18
C PRO A 165 -19.27 -10.50 -7.50
N GLY A 166 -18.44 -10.68 -6.46
CA GLY A 166 -17.72 -9.61 -5.76
C GLY A 166 -16.63 -8.99 -6.65
N GLU A 167 -15.85 -9.83 -7.33
CA GLU A 167 -14.83 -9.37 -8.29
C GLU A 167 -15.45 -8.63 -9.47
N VAL A 168 -16.58 -9.12 -9.99
CA VAL A 168 -17.34 -8.44 -11.06
C VAL A 168 -17.86 -7.07 -10.60
N ALA A 169 -18.34 -6.99 -9.36
CA ALA A 169 -18.78 -5.72 -8.78
C ALA A 169 -17.61 -4.74 -8.65
N LEU A 170 -16.43 -5.20 -8.19
CA LEU A 170 -15.23 -4.38 -8.00
C LEU A 170 -14.68 -3.86 -9.32
N GLU A 171 -14.59 -4.72 -10.33
CA GLU A 171 -14.12 -4.32 -11.67
C GLU A 171 -15.04 -3.25 -12.27
N ALA A 172 -16.35 -3.48 -12.25
CA ALA A 172 -17.34 -2.52 -12.75
C ALA A 172 -17.34 -1.21 -11.95
N PHE A 173 -17.11 -1.26 -10.64
CA PHE A 173 -16.96 -0.07 -9.78
C PHE A 173 -15.75 0.76 -10.16
N ASN A 174 -14.56 0.12 -10.29
CA ASN A 174 -13.34 0.82 -10.68
C ASN A 174 -13.46 1.48 -12.06
N GLU A 175 -14.04 0.76 -13.03
CA GLU A 175 -14.31 1.30 -14.37
C GLU A 175 -15.16 2.58 -14.32
N LEU A 176 -16.22 2.58 -13.51
CA LEU A 176 -17.14 3.71 -13.39
C LEU A 176 -16.54 4.89 -12.61
N VAL A 177 -15.74 4.62 -11.58
CA VAL A 177 -15.11 5.66 -10.74
C VAL A 177 -13.97 6.35 -11.48
N PHE A 178 -13.18 5.60 -12.23
CA PHE A 178 -11.93 6.11 -12.81
C PHE A 178 -11.99 6.31 -14.33
N GLY A 179 -13.00 5.76 -15.02
CA GLY A 179 -13.13 5.88 -16.47
C GLY A 179 -11.88 5.41 -17.21
N ARG A 180 -11.29 6.31 -18.00
CA ARG A 180 -10.06 5.99 -18.79
C ARG A 180 -8.76 6.02 -17.97
N HIS A 181 -8.78 6.50 -16.74
CA HIS A 181 -7.59 6.53 -15.91
C HIS A 181 -7.09 5.10 -15.66
N PRO A 182 -5.76 4.85 -15.58
CA PRO A 182 -5.21 3.51 -15.37
C PRO A 182 -5.76 2.78 -14.13
N TYR A 183 -6.11 3.50 -13.06
CA TYR A 183 -6.73 2.89 -11.87
C TYR A 183 -8.11 2.27 -12.11
N GLY A 184 -8.78 2.63 -13.20
CA GLY A 184 -10.04 2.00 -13.63
C GLY A 184 -9.85 0.72 -14.44
N ARG A 185 -8.62 0.44 -14.89
CA ARG A 185 -8.32 -0.75 -15.69
C ARG A 185 -8.05 -1.95 -14.77
N PRO A 186 -8.41 -3.17 -15.19
CA PRO A 186 -7.99 -4.38 -14.47
C PRO A 186 -6.46 -4.46 -14.43
N LEU A 187 -5.90 -4.72 -13.25
CA LEU A 187 -4.45 -4.77 -13.04
C LEU A 187 -3.77 -5.81 -13.92
N GLU A 188 -4.36 -6.99 -14.02
CA GLU A 188 -3.85 -8.09 -14.86
C GLU A 188 -4.29 -7.98 -16.32
N GLY A 189 -5.01 -6.91 -16.66
CA GLY A 189 -5.54 -6.69 -18.01
C GLY A 189 -6.86 -7.39 -18.29
N THR A 190 -7.16 -7.51 -19.57
CA THR A 190 -8.34 -8.24 -20.11
C THR A 190 -7.89 -9.29 -21.12
N ASP A 191 -8.79 -10.21 -21.50
CA ASP A 191 -8.46 -11.18 -22.57
C ASP A 191 -8.04 -10.47 -23.87
N ALA A 192 -8.69 -9.36 -24.21
CA ALA A 192 -8.39 -8.55 -25.39
C ALA A 192 -7.05 -7.83 -25.27
N SER A 193 -6.78 -7.13 -24.16
CA SER A 193 -5.52 -6.42 -23.99
C SER A 193 -4.32 -7.36 -23.92
N LEU A 194 -4.44 -8.48 -23.21
CA LEU A 194 -3.39 -9.50 -23.12
C LEU A 194 -3.11 -10.16 -24.49
N SER A 195 -4.12 -10.28 -25.36
CA SER A 195 -3.91 -10.77 -26.74
C SER A 195 -3.19 -9.76 -27.63
N ALA A 196 -3.30 -8.47 -27.29
CA ALA A 196 -2.69 -7.37 -28.06
C ALA A 196 -1.26 -7.02 -27.58
N ILE A 197 -0.85 -7.45 -26.37
CA ILE A 197 0.51 -7.22 -25.85
C ILE A 197 1.50 -8.10 -26.60
N THR A 198 2.53 -7.47 -27.16
CA THR A 198 3.63 -8.14 -27.88
C THR A 198 4.88 -8.21 -27.01
N GLN A 199 5.83 -9.07 -27.40
CA GLN A 199 7.16 -9.10 -26.78
C GLN A 199 7.85 -7.73 -26.86
N ASN A 200 7.69 -7.01 -27.96
CA ASN A 200 8.27 -5.67 -28.11
C ASN A 200 7.65 -4.65 -27.13
N ASP A 201 6.35 -4.75 -26.82
CA ASP A 201 5.71 -3.91 -25.79
C ASP A 201 6.33 -4.19 -24.42
N ILE A 202 6.56 -5.47 -24.06
CA ILE A 202 7.16 -5.90 -22.79
C ILE A 202 8.61 -5.40 -22.68
N VAL A 203 9.43 -5.63 -23.70
CA VAL A 203 10.84 -5.22 -23.74
C VAL A 203 10.95 -3.69 -23.66
N ARG A 204 10.08 -2.97 -24.37
CA ARG A 204 10.05 -1.49 -24.31
C ARG A 204 9.66 -1.03 -22.90
N PHE A 205 8.58 -1.56 -22.32
CA PHE A 205 8.11 -1.19 -20.99
C PHE A 205 9.19 -1.46 -19.93
N TYR A 206 9.82 -2.63 -19.98
CA TYR A 206 10.95 -2.96 -19.11
C TYR A 206 12.09 -1.96 -19.27
N ARG A 207 12.58 -1.72 -20.46
CA ARG A 207 13.69 -0.79 -20.73
C ARG A 207 13.39 0.63 -20.24
N ASP A 208 12.16 1.11 -20.45
CA ASP A 208 11.77 2.48 -20.19
C ASP A 208 11.47 2.73 -18.69
N HIS A 209 11.10 1.69 -17.93
CA HIS A 209 10.68 1.82 -16.54
C HIS A 209 11.60 1.15 -15.52
N TYR A 210 12.25 0.04 -15.83
CA TYR A 210 13.14 -0.67 -14.91
C TYR A 210 14.54 -0.06 -14.97
N THR A 211 14.69 1.09 -14.36
CA THR A 211 15.93 1.86 -14.32
C THR A 211 16.33 2.15 -12.87
N PRO A 212 17.62 2.33 -12.58
CA PRO A 212 18.10 2.55 -11.21
C PRO A 212 17.42 3.73 -10.53
N GLU A 213 17.21 4.84 -11.23
CA GLU A 213 16.64 6.08 -10.68
C GLU A 213 15.17 5.93 -10.27
N ARG A 214 14.50 4.93 -10.82
CA ARG A 214 13.10 4.61 -10.55
C ARG A 214 12.95 3.44 -9.58
N THR A 215 14.08 2.99 -9.00
CA THR A 215 14.13 1.78 -8.19
C THR A 215 14.60 2.07 -6.77
N ILE A 216 13.91 1.47 -5.82
CA ILE A 216 14.26 1.40 -4.42
C ILE A 216 14.58 -0.05 -4.10
N ILE A 217 15.73 -0.33 -3.51
CA ILE A 217 16.06 -1.65 -2.95
C ILE A 217 16.12 -1.53 -1.44
N THR A 218 15.33 -2.33 -0.76
CA THR A 218 15.28 -2.40 0.70
C THR A 218 15.78 -3.77 1.16
N VAL A 219 16.79 -3.78 2.00
CA VAL A 219 17.37 -4.99 2.60
C VAL A 219 17.10 -5.01 4.09
N VAL A 220 16.48 -6.06 4.58
CA VAL A 220 16.20 -6.25 6.02
C VAL A 220 16.67 -7.64 6.44
N GLY A 221 17.49 -7.74 7.47
CA GLY A 221 17.91 -9.03 8.00
C GLY A 221 19.27 -9.04 8.68
N ASP A 222 19.83 -10.24 8.82
CA ASP A 222 21.16 -10.41 9.42
C ASP A 222 22.26 -10.08 8.41
N VAL A 223 22.45 -8.79 8.20
CA VAL A 223 23.46 -8.22 7.29
C VAL A 223 24.30 -7.15 7.99
N ASP A 224 25.52 -6.94 7.50
CA ASP A 224 26.28 -5.71 7.72
C ASP A 224 25.95 -4.72 6.60
N ALA A 225 25.57 -3.49 6.97
CA ALA A 225 25.13 -2.49 6.00
C ALA A 225 26.22 -2.10 4.99
N LYS A 226 27.48 -2.08 5.39
CA LYS A 226 28.60 -1.74 4.49
C LYS A 226 28.89 -2.87 3.51
N GLU A 227 28.90 -4.11 4.01
CA GLU A 227 29.15 -5.30 3.19
C GLU A 227 28.04 -5.50 2.13
N ILE A 228 26.78 -5.47 2.53
CA ILE A 228 25.66 -5.66 1.60
C ILE A 228 25.58 -4.52 0.58
N THR A 229 25.87 -3.28 0.99
CA THR A 229 25.97 -2.15 0.07
C THR A 229 27.06 -2.35 -0.98
N ALA A 230 28.23 -2.83 -0.56
CA ALA A 230 29.33 -3.09 -1.50
C ALA A 230 28.98 -4.21 -2.48
N GLN A 231 28.35 -5.30 -2.02
CA GLN A 231 27.91 -6.41 -2.86
C GLN A 231 26.87 -5.96 -3.89
N LEU A 232 25.81 -5.27 -3.45
CA LEU A 232 24.76 -4.77 -4.36
C LEU A 232 25.30 -3.73 -5.35
N ARG A 233 26.19 -2.84 -4.91
CA ARG A 233 26.86 -1.87 -5.80
C ARG A 233 27.66 -2.59 -6.90
N ALA A 234 28.38 -3.66 -6.57
CA ALA A 234 29.15 -4.42 -7.55
C ALA A 234 28.21 -5.16 -8.55
N LEU A 235 27.20 -5.86 -8.05
CA LEU A 235 26.24 -6.62 -8.86
C LEU A 235 25.42 -5.72 -9.79
N LEU A 236 25.00 -4.54 -9.30
CA LEU A 236 24.09 -3.64 -10.04
C LEU A 236 24.84 -2.53 -10.81
N LYS A 237 26.18 -2.53 -10.80
CA LYS A 237 27.00 -1.57 -11.56
C LYS A 237 26.69 -1.55 -13.07
N PRO A 238 26.41 -2.69 -13.74
CA PRO A 238 26.09 -2.72 -15.17
C PRO A 238 24.73 -2.12 -15.51
N TRP A 239 23.85 -1.86 -14.54
CA TRP A 239 22.50 -1.38 -14.78
C TRP A 239 22.49 0.03 -15.36
N PRO A 240 22.05 0.23 -16.61
CA PRO A 240 22.13 1.53 -17.27
C PRO A 240 21.12 2.51 -16.68
N LYS A 241 21.47 3.77 -16.64
CA LYS A 241 20.54 4.86 -16.32
C LYS A 241 19.43 4.97 -17.36
N GLY A 242 18.26 5.39 -16.89
CA GLY A 242 17.12 5.64 -17.77
C GLY A 242 17.35 6.87 -18.67
N THR A 243 16.82 6.81 -19.88
CA THR A 243 16.91 7.89 -20.87
C THR A 243 15.56 8.52 -21.17
N VAL A 244 14.47 7.96 -20.61
CA VAL A 244 13.10 8.34 -20.95
C VAL A 244 12.46 9.12 -19.80
N THR A 245 11.92 10.30 -20.13
CA THR A 245 10.99 11.00 -19.24
C THR A 245 9.62 10.36 -19.38
N VAL A 246 9.16 9.68 -18.33
CA VAL A 246 7.85 9.02 -18.35
C VAL A 246 6.78 10.03 -17.97
N GLU A 247 5.79 10.21 -18.83
CA GLU A 247 4.65 11.07 -18.54
C GLU A 247 3.74 10.44 -17.48
N ARG A 248 3.31 11.26 -16.55
CA ARG A 248 2.36 10.86 -15.51
C ARG A 248 0.98 10.70 -16.10
N ALA A 249 0.24 9.69 -15.65
CA ALA A 249 -1.16 9.54 -16.03
C ALA A 249 -1.97 10.78 -15.65
N ARG A 250 -3.02 11.05 -16.42
CA ARG A 250 -3.96 12.14 -16.13
C ARG A 250 -4.75 11.82 -14.87
N GLU A 251 -5.09 12.85 -14.09
CA GLU A 251 -5.99 12.67 -12.95
C GLU A 251 -7.33 12.07 -13.38
N PRO A 252 -7.96 11.26 -12.52
CA PRO A 252 -9.29 10.71 -12.78
C PRO A 252 -10.30 11.84 -13.03
N ASN A 253 -11.26 11.58 -13.92
CA ASN A 253 -12.37 12.51 -14.13
C ASN A 253 -13.14 12.71 -12.80
N PRO A 254 -13.62 13.92 -12.51
CA PRO A 254 -14.47 14.16 -11.35
C PRO A 254 -15.74 13.31 -11.44
N LEU A 255 -16.26 12.91 -10.28
CA LEU A 255 -17.57 12.24 -10.22
C LEU A 255 -18.66 13.13 -10.80
N GLN A 256 -19.66 12.49 -11.39
CA GLN A 256 -20.90 13.17 -11.83
C GLN A 256 -21.60 13.83 -10.63
N ASP A 257 -22.46 14.81 -10.91
CA ASP A 257 -23.16 15.58 -9.87
C ASP A 257 -24.22 14.77 -9.10
N LYS A 258 -24.49 13.53 -9.52
CA LYS A 258 -25.49 12.63 -8.91
C LYS A 258 -24.96 11.21 -8.77
N ALA A 259 -25.69 10.39 -8.03
CA ALA A 259 -25.41 8.95 -7.91
C ALA A 259 -25.49 8.25 -9.27
N LEU A 260 -24.54 7.35 -9.51
CA LEU A 260 -24.51 6.45 -10.66
C LEU A 260 -24.71 5.01 -10.17
N VAL A 261 -25.76 4.36 -10.66
CA VAL A 261 -26.11 3.00 -10.24
C VAL A 261 -25.97 2.03 -11.41
N LYS A 262 -25.16 0.98 -11.24
CA LYS A 262 -25.03 -0.15 -12.18
C LYS A 262 -25.56 -1.42 -11.53
N LYS A 263 -26.63 -1.96 -12.11
CA LYS A 263 -27.23 -3.24 -11.72
C LYS A 263 -26.75 -4.32 -12.69
N ILE A 264 -26.16 -5.40 -12.15
CA ILE A 264 -25.72 -6.55 -12.93
C ILE A 264 -26.56 -7.74 -12.48
N ASP A 265 -27.37 -8.26 -13.40
CA ASP A 265 -28.23 -9.40 -13.10
C ASP A 265 -27.46 -10.70 -13.18
N ARG A 266 -27.51 -11.47 -12.09
CA ARG A 266 -26.96 -12.82 -11.99
C ARG A 266 -27.81 -13.67 -11.07
N SER A 267 -27.99 -14.93 -11.44
CA SER A 267 -28.67 -15.92 -10.58
C SER A 267 -27.78 -16.32 -9.42
N VAL A 268 -27.74 -15.47 -8.38
CA VAL A 268 -26.94 -15.67 -7.16
C VAL A 268 -27.85 -15.60 -5.93
N THR A 269 -27.46 -16.29 -4.87
CA THR A 269 -28.21 -16.31 -3.60
C THR A 269 -28.01 -15.06 -2.76
N GLN A 270 -26.89 -14.36 -2.97
CA GLN A 270 -26.50 -13.17 -2.24
C GLN A 270 -26.11 -12.05 -3.20
N ALA A 271 -26.56 -10.84 -2.89
CA ALA A 271 -26.11 -9.63 -3.57
C ALA A 271 -24.71 -9.24 -3.12
N ASN A 272 -23.83 -8.94 -4.06
CA ASN A 272 -22.52 -8.35 -3.84
C ASN A 272 -22.59 -6.88 -4.26
N ILE A 273 -22.26 -5.99 -3.34
CA ILE A 273 -22.50 -4.57 -3.44
C ILE A 273 -21.20 -3.80 -3.18
N ILE A 274 -20.88 -2.88 -4.07
CA ILE A 274 -19.81 -1.91 -3.86
C ILE A 274 -20.37 -0.51 -4.07
N LEU A 275 -20.21 0.35 -3.05
CA LEU A 275 -20.62 1.74 -3.05
C LEU A 275 -19.41 2.61 -2.74
N GLY A 276 -19.18 3.68 -3.48
CA GLY A 276 -18.08 4.58 -3.17
C GLY A 276 -17.87 5.66 -4.23
N HIS A 277 -16.69 6.27 -4.19
CA HIS A 277 -16.30 7.39 -5.06
C HIS A 277 -14.77 7.52 -5.08
N GLN A 278 -14.25 8.51 -5.81
CA GLN A 278 -12.83 8.85 -5.72
C GLN A 278 -12.47 9.31 -4.30
N GLY A 279 -11.38 8.79 -3.77
CA GLY A 279 -10.85 9.11 -2.46
C GLY A 279 -9.74 10.14 -2.50
N ILE A 280 -8.63 9.83 -1.81
CA ILE A 280 -7.49 10.73 -1.64
C ILE A 280 -6.21 10.12 -2.21
N ARG A 281 -5.17 10.94 -2.37
CA ARG A 281 -3.80 10.51 -2.65
C ARG A 281 -3.08 10.15 -1.34
N ARG A 282 -1.98 9.39 -1.44
CA ARG A 282 -1.19 9.01 -0.27
C ARG A 282 -0.47 10.20 0.39
N ASP A 283 -0.13 11.22 -0.38
CA ASP A 283 0.51 12.45 0.08
C ASP A 283 -0.48 13.53 0.59
N ASN A 284 -1.78 13.19 0.67
CA ASN A 284 -2.79 14.10 1.20
C ASN A 284 -2.50 14.41 2.68
N PRO A 285 -2.45 15.69 3.10
CA PRO A 285 -2.18 16.06 4.50
C PRO A 285 -3.22 15.49 5.48
N ASP A 286 -4.44 15.23 5.02
CA ASP A 286 -5.54 14.68 5.82
C ASP A 286 -5.49 13.15 5.95
N PHE A 287 -4.46 12.49 5.41
CA PHE A 287 -4.37 11.03 5.37
C PHE A 287 -4.65 10.36 6.73
N TYR A 288 -4.08 10.89 7.82
CA TYR A 288 -4.23 10.29 9.15
C TYR A 288 -5.63 10.52 9.73
N ALA A 289 -6.21 11.70 9.53
CA ALA A 289 -7.59 11.97 9.95
C ALA A 289 -8.58 11.09 9.17
N VAL A 290 -8.38 10.91 7.86
CA VAL A 290 -9.16 9.99 7.02
C VAL A 290 -8.96 8.54 7.46
N THR A 291 -7.75 8.14 7.87
CA THR A 291 -7.48 6.78 8.39
C THR A 291 -8.27 6.51 9.67
N VAL A 292 -8.24 7.45 10.63
CA VAL A 292 -9.00 7.31 11.88
C VAL A 292 -10.51 7.33 11.62
N MET A 293 -11.00 8.25 10.77
CA MET A 293 -12.40 8.32 10.35
C MET A 293 -12.86 6.99 9.73
N ASN A 294 -12.09 6.45 8.79
CA ASN A 294 -12.46 5.21 8.11
C ASN A 294 -12.42 4.00 9.06
N TYR A 295 -11.48 3.96 10.00
CA TYR A 295 -11.46 2.93 11.04
C TYR A 295 -12.79 2.88 11.80
N ILE A 296 -13.28 4.03 12.25
CA ILE A 296 -14.56 4.16 12.97
C ILE A 296 -15.75 3.80 12.05
N LEU A 297 -15.70 4.21 10.78
CA LEU A 297 -16.79 3.98 9.83
C LEU A 297 -16.98 2.49 9.50
N GLY A 298 -15.95 1.84 8.97
CA GLY A 298 -16.05 0.46 8.47
C GLY A 298 -14.73 -0.30 8.41
N GLY A 299 -13.59 0.35 8.69
CA GLY A 299 -12.26 -0.28 8.65
C GLY A 299 -11.85 -0.99 9.94
N GLY A 300 -12.56 -0.76 11.04
CA GLY A 300 -12.25 -1.29 12.37
C GLY A 300 -12.85 -2.66 12.69
N GLY A 301 -13.34 -3.38 11.69
CA GLY A 301 -13.99 -4.68 11.89
C GLY A 301 -15.18 -4.56 12.86
N SER A 302 -15.31 -5.47 13.83
CA SER A 302 -16.47 -5.52 14.74
C SER A 302 -16.70 -4.24 15.57
N SER A 303 -15.70 -3.38 15.70
CA SER A 303 -15.83 -2.10 16.41
C SER A 303 -16.26 -0.93 15.52
N SER A 304 -16.50 -1.17 14.22
CA SER A 304 -16.89 -0.14 13.28
C SER A 304 -18.42 0.00 13.17
N ARG A 305 -18.87 1.23 12.86
CA ARG A 305 -20.30 1.55 12.74
C ARG A 305 -21.04 0.69 11.72
N LEU A 306 -20.43 0.45 10.54
CA LEU A 306 -21.06 -0.36 9.50
C LEU A 306 -21.27 -1.80 9.96
N VAL A 307 -20.28 -2.41 10.62
CA VAL A 307 -20.41 -3.77 11.15
C VAL A 307 -21.44 -3.80 12.26
N GLU A 308 -21.37 -2.89 13.22
CA GLU A 308 -22.36 -2.80 14.31
C GLU A 308 -23.79 -2.68 13.77
N ARG A 309 -24.03 -1.77 12.81
CA ARG A 309 -25.39 -1.49 12.31
C ARG A 309 -25.92 -2.57 11.39
N ILE A 310 -25.12 -3.01 10.43
CA ILE A 310 -25.60 -3.86 9.33
C ILE A 310 -25.49 -5.35 9.71
N ARG A 311 -24.39 -5.74 10.37
CA ARG A 311 -24.17 -7.12 10.76
C ARG A 311 -24.76 -7.44 12.12
N GLU A 312 -24.35 -6.73 13.19
CA GLU A 312 -24.71 -7.11 14.55
C GLU A 312 -26.18 -6.78 14.91
N GLN A 313 -26.65 -5.57 14.56
CA GLN A 313 -28.01 -5.13 14.91
C GLN A 313 -29.07 -5.62 13.93
N LYS A 314 -28.77 -5.67 12.62
CA LYS A 314 -29.74 -6.03 11.58
C LYS A 314 -29.60 -7.47 11.10
N GLY A 315 -28.44 -8.10 11.24
CA GLY A 315 -28.17 -9.44 10.70
C GLY A 315 -28.25 -9.50 9.17
N TRP A 316 -28.05 -8.37 8.49
CA TRP A 316 -28.22 -8.29 7.05
C TRP A 316 -26.99 -8.74 6.27
N ALA A 317 -25.79 -8.53 6.78
CA ALA A 317 -24.56 -8.91 6.12
C ALA A 317 -23.66 -9.73 7.03
N TYR A 318 -22.92 -10.70 6.47
CA TYR A 318 -21.86 -11.38 7.17
C TYR A 318 -20.58 -10.55 7.16
N ASP A 319 -20.25 -9.93 6.02
CA ASP A 319 -19.12 -9.03 5.83
C ASP A 319 -19.61 -7.66 5.32
N VAL A 320 -19.13 -6.62 5.96
CA VAL A 320 -19.31 -5.22 5.56
C VAL A 320 -18.09 -4.44 6.02
N HIS A 321 -17.49 -3.69 5.11
CA HIS A 321 -16.27 -2.94 5.39
C HIS A 321 -16.18 -1.67 4.54
N SER A 322 -15.33 -0.73 4.97
CA SER A 322 -14.96 0.42 4.15
C SER A 322 -13.45 0.61 4.10
N TYR A 323 -12.94 1.07 2.94
CA TYR A 323 -11.53 1.37 2.74
C TYR A 323 -11.35 2.62 1.89
N PHE A 324 -10.28 3.36 2.20
CA PHE A 324 -9.63 4.28 1.28
C PHE A 324 -8.37 3.60 0.72
N TYR A 325 -8.19 3.64 -0.59
CA TYR A 325 -7.03 3.06 -1.30
C TYR A 325 -6.16 4.17 -1.89
N PRO A 326 -5.44 4.94 -1.06
CA PRO A 326 -4.63 6.05 -1.54
C PRO A 326 -3.37 5.54 -2.24
N GLY A 327 -3.08 6.10 -3.42
CA GLY A 327 -1.88 5.83 -4.21
C GLY A 327 -1.14 7.11 -4.60
N LEU A 328 -0.29 7.03 -5.62
CA LEU A 328 0.32 8.21 -6.24
C LEU A 328 -0.73 9.16 -6.82
N GLU A 329 -1.84 8.60 -7.30
CA GLU A 329 -3.02 9.35 -7.71
C GLU A 329 -4.16 9.09 -6.73
N ARG A 330 -5.28 9.82 -6.89
CA ARG A 330 -6.46 9.60 -6.05
C ARG A 330 -6.99 8.19 -6.26
N GLY A 331 -6.90 7.38 -5.24
CA GLY A 331 -7.52 6.06 -5.24
C GLY A 331 -9.01 6.14 -4.88
N ALA A 332 -9.67 5.00 -4.71
CA ALA A 332 -11.08 4.95 -4.34
C ALA A 332 -11.28 5.00 -2.82
N PHE A 333 -12.40 5.61 -2.40
CA PHE A 333 -13.14 5.21 -1.21
C PHE A 333 -14.20 4.20 -1.63
N GLN A 334 -14.31 3.08 -0.94
CA GLN A 334 -15.34 2.09 -1.20
C GLN A 334 -15.87 1.46 0.07
N VAL A 335 -17.15 1.15 0.07
CA VAL A 335 -17.83 0.26 1.01
C VAL A 335 -18.20 -1.00 0.24
N GLY A 336 -17.71 -2.15 0.71
CA GLY A 336 -18.06 -3.47 0.21
C GLY A 336 -18.98 -4.18 1.19
N LEU A 337 -20.00 -4.88 0.70
CA LEU A 337 -20.83 -5.75 1.53
C LEU A 337 -21.45 -6.88 0.71
N GLN A 338 -21.68 -8.02 1.39
CA GLN A 338 -22.42 -9.15 0.87
C GLN A 338 -23.65 -9.43 1.74
N THR A 339 -24.81 -9.53 1.10
CA THR A 339 -26.09 -9.69 1.80
C THR A 339 -27.07 -10.55 1.01
N LYS A 340 -28.17 -10.99 1.63
CA LYS A 340 -29.27 -11.62 0.88
C LYS A 340 -29.87 -10.62 -0.11
N ASN A 341 -30.35 -11.11 -1.26
CA ASN A 341 -30.88 -10.25 -2.31
C ASN A 341 -31.98 -9.28 -1.80
N GLU A 342 -32.92 -9.77 -1.00
CA GLU A 342 -34.03 -8.96 -0.43
C GLU A 342 -33.54 -7.84 0.52
N ASN A 343 -32.35 -7.97 1.09
CA ASN A 343 -31.76 -6.97 1.98
C ASN A 343 -30.86 -5.94 1.26
N ALA A 344 -30.64 -6.10 -0.05
CA ALA A 344 -29.71 -5.25 -0.80
C ALA A 344 -30.05 -3.75 -0.69
N GLY A 345 -31.28 -3.37 -0.96
CA GLY A 345 -31.74 -1.98 -0.85
C GLY A 345 -31.68 -1.43 0.57
N PRO A 346 -32.27 -2.12 1.57
CA PRO A 346 -32.16 -1.73 2.98
C PRO A 346 -30.71 -1.56 3.46
N ALA A 347 -29.79 -2.46 3.09
CA ALA A 347 -28.39 -2.39 3.47
C ALA A 347 -27.66 -1.19 2.84
N VAL A 348 -27.87 -0.91 1.56
CA VAL A 348 -27.37 0.30 0.90
C VAL A 348 -27.89 1.56 1.59
N GLY A 349 -29.19 1.59 1.93
CA GLY A 349 -29.79 2.69 2.69
C GLY A 349 -29.13 2.92 4.03
N GLU A 350 -28.74 1.85 4.75
CA GLU A 350 -28.01 1.95 6.02
C GLU A 350 -26.59 2.47 5.85
N VAL A 351 -25.86 1.99 4.84
CA VAL A 351 -24.53 2.53 4.48
C VAL A 351 -24.62 4.04 4.27
N LEU A 352 -25.55 4.51 3.44
CA LEU A 352 -25.71 5.93 3.16
C LEU A 352 -26.12 6.74 4.41
N ARG A 353 -26.92 6.15 5.31
CA ARG A 353 -27.24 6.78 6.60
C ARG A 353 -26.01 6.96 7.48
N GLU A 354 -25.16 5.93 7.61
CA GLU A 354 -23.94 6.05 8.42
C GLU A 354 -22.91 7.01 7.80
N LEU A 355 -22.82 7.08 6.47
CA LEU A 355 -22.01 8.10 5.79
C LEU A 355 -22.50 9.52 6.09
N ARG A 356 -23.84 9.76 6.05
CA ARG A 356 -24.42 11.05 6.43
C ARG A 356 -24.22 11.33 7.91
N ARG A 357 -24.41 10.34 8.78
CA ARG A 357 -24.28 10.49 10.22
C ARG A 357 -22.88 10.93 10.64
N ILE A 358 -21.82 10.26 10.15
CA ILE A 358 -20.45 10.66 10.49
C ILE A 358 -20.10 12.05 9.93
N ARG A 359 -20.63 12.40 8.76
CA ARG A 359 -20.47 13.70 8.12
C ARG A 359 -21.18 14.85 8.86
N ASP A 360 -22.35 14.61 9.42
CA ASP A 360 -23.19 15.62 10.02
C ASP A 360 -22.94 15.75 11.53
N GLN A 361 -22.72 14.64 12.22
CA GLN A 361 -22.62 14.54 13.68
C GLN A 361 -21.22 14.24 14.20
N GLY A 362 -20.28 13.83 13.32
CA GLY A 362 -18.93 13.41 13.73
C GLY A 362 -18.92 12.06 14.46
N VAL A 363 -17.98 11.96 15.42
CA VAL A 363 -17.74 10.76 16.22
C VAL A 363 -17.82 11.07 17.70
N THR A 364 -18.05 10.04 18.53
CA THR A 364 -18.03 10.14 19.98
C THR A 364 -16.59 10.14 20.52
N ASP A 365 -16.39 10.55 21.77
CA ASP A 365 -15.08 10.48 22.44
C ASP A 365 -14.61 9.03 22.55
N GLN A 366 -15.53 8.09 22.81
CA GLN A 366 -15.19 6.68 22.94
C GLN A 366 -14.74 6.09 21.60
N GLU A 367 -15.47 6.32 20.49
CA GLU A 367 -15.07 5.85 19.15
C GLU A 367 -13.68 6.38 18.75
N LEU A 368 -13.41 7.65 19.04
CA LEU A 368 -12.11 8.25 18.77
C LEU A 368 -11.00 7.62 19.63
N ALA A 369 -11.24 7.42 20.91
CA ALA A 369 -10.28 6.82 21.83
C ALA A 369 -9.96 5.37 21.41
N ASP A 370 -10.97 4.56 21.11
CA ASP A 370 -10.83 3.17 20.70
C ASP A 370 -10.08 3.05 19.35
N ALA A 371 -10.41 3.91 18.40
CA ALA A 371 -9.73 3.95 17.10
C ALA A 371 -8.23 4.29 17.24
N LYS A 372 -7.90 5.31 18.03
CA LYS A 372 -6.52 5.69 18.32
C LYS A 372 -5.76 4.56 19.04
N ALA A 373 -6.36 3.99 20.07
CA ALA A 373 -5.76 2.90 20.83
C ALA A 373 -5.42 1.70 19.94
N TYR A 374 -6.36 1.30 19.08
CA TYR A 374 -6.12 0.20 18.15
C TYR A 374 -5.06 0.53 17.10
N LEU A 375 -5.18 1.67 16.42
CA LEU A 375 -4.27 2.04 15.33
C LEU A 375 -2.83 2.20 15.83
N THR A 376 -2.64 2.77 17.02
CA THR A 376 -1.30 2.90 17.63
C THR A 376 -0.81 1.59 18.23
N GLY A 377 -1.68 0.83 18.90
CA GLY A 377 -1.34 -0.44 19.54
C GLY A 377 -1.03 -1.57 18.55
N SER A 378 -1.70 -1.58 17.39
CA SER A 378 -1.46 -2.59 16.34
C SER A 378 -0.29 -2.25 15.40
N PHE A 379 0.21 -1.01 15.41
CA PHE A 379 1.28 -0.59 14.50
C PHE A 379 2.56 -1.46 14.60
N PRO A 380 3.04 -1.89 15.78
CA PRO A 380 4.20 -2.78 15.87
C PRO A 380 4.08 -4.08 15.09
N LEU A 381 2.84 -4.59 14.86
CA LEU A 381 2.60 -5.79 14.04
C LEU A 381 2.94 -5.59 12.55
N ARG A 382 3.16 -4.36 12.11
CA ARG A 382 3.67 -4.02 10.77
C ARG A 382 5.19 -4.12 10.67
N LEU A 383 5.88 -4.34 11.80
CA LEU A 383 7.33 -4.36 11.92
C LEU A 383 7.85 -5.73 12.41
N ASP A 384 6.97 -6.72 12.63
CA ASP A 384 7.29 -7.97 13.34
C ASP A 384 8.14 -8.93 12.51
N THR A 385 8.01 -8.93 11.18
CA THR A 385 8.81 -9.76 10.26
C THR A 385 9.73 -8.93 9.36
N ASN A 386 10.79 -9.54 8.81
CA ASN A 386 11.67 -8.87 7.86
C ASN A 386 10.91 -8.39 6.62
N SER A 387 10.01 -9.21 6.08
CA SER A 387 9.22 -8.86 4.90
C SER A 387 8.29 -7.67 5.15
N LYS A 388 7.57 -7.65 6.28
CA LYS A 388 6.70 -6.51 6.64
C LYS A 388 7.51 -5.24 6.86
N LEU A 389 8.66 -5.35 7.53
CA LEU A 389 9.54 -4.19 7.74
C LEU A 389 10.12 -3.69 6.41
N ALA A 390 10.56 -4.59 5.52
CA ALA A 390 11.05 -4.22 4.20
C ALA A 390 9.97 -3.50 3.37
N GLY A 391 8.75 -4.05 3.33
CA GLY A 391 7.62 -3.43 2.65
C GLY A 391 7.24 -2.06 3.24
N LEU A 392 7.28 -1.90 4.57
CA LEU A 392 7.04 -0.60 5.19
C LEU A 392 8.13 0.42 4.82
N ILE A 393 9.41 0.04 4.90
CA ILE A 393 10.54 0.92 4.55
C ILE A 393 10.45 1.35 3.08
N SER A 394 10.17 0.40 2.17
CA SER A 394 9.95 0.69 0.74
C SER A 394 8.77 1.64 0.53
N THR A 395 7.64 1.42 1.21
CA THR A 395 6.46 2.30 1.17
C THR A 395 6.79 3.71 1.67
N VAL A 396 7.53 3.81 2.78
CA VAL A 396 7.94 5.09 3.38
C VAL A 396 8.82 5.89 2.43
N GLU A 397 9.78 5.24 1.78
CA GLU A 397 10.65 5.91 0.78
C GLU A 397 9.86 6.24 -0.48
N TYR A 398 9.05 5.32 -0.99
CA TYR A 398 8.26 5.48 -2.22
C TYR A 398 7.33 6.69 -2.16
N TYR A 399 6.63 6.86 -1.03
CA TYR A 399 5.72 7.99 -0.80
C TYR A 399 6.38 9.17 -0.08
N LYS A 400 7.71 9.14 0.14
CA LYS A 400 8.50 10.22 0.78
C LYS A 400 7.98 10.62 2.15
N LEU A 401 7.65 9.62 2.99
CA LEU A 401 7.06 9.86 4.31
C LEU A 401 8.09 10.18 5.41
N GLY A 402 9.40 9.99 5.12
CA GLY A 402 10.51 10.16 6.07
C GLY A 402 10.80 8.86 6.83
N LEU A 403 12.09 8.53 7.00
CA LEU A 403 12.53 7.28 7.66
C LEU A 403 12.28 7.29 9.18
N ASP A 404 11.87 8.42 9.76
CA ASP A 404 11.37 8.58 11.11
C ASP A 404 9.86 8.28 11.25
N TYR A 405 9.25 7.76 10.19
CA TYR A 405 7.81 7.51 10.09
C TYR A 405 7.26 6.66 11.24
N ALA A 406 7.97 5.58 11.61
CA ALA A 406 7.50 4.68 12.65
C ALA A 406 7.37 5.38 14.01
N ASP A 407 8.31 6.26 14.34
CA ASP A 407 8.31 7.01 15.60
C ASP A 407 7.22 8.08 15.60
N ARG A 408 7.01 8.74 14.46
CA ARG A 408 5.97 9.77 14.32
C ARG A 408 4.57 9.23 14.18
N TYR A 409 4.38 7.98 13.73
CA TYR A 409 3.06 7.42 13.44
C TYR A 409 2.10 7.54 14.64
N ARG A 410 2.58 7.17 15.82
CA ARG A 410 1.79 7.29 17.05
C ARG A 410 1.33 8.73 17.30
N THR A 411 2.24 9.68 17.25
CA THR A 411 1.95 11.10 17.47
C THR A 411 0.97 11.64 16.42
N LEU A 412 1.12 11.24 15.15
CA LEU A 412 0.23 11.63 14.06
C LEU A 412 -1.21 11.13 14.26
N ILE A 413 -1.38 9.91 14.77
CA ILE A 413 -2.70 9.35 15.09
C ILE A 413 -3.27 10.00 16.38
N GLU A 414 -2.46 10.16 17.43
CA GLU A 414 -2.91 10.73 18.69
C GLU A 414 -3.30 12.20 18.60
N ALA A 415 -2.74 12.94 17.67
CA ALA A 415 -3.06 14.35 17.42
C ALA A 415 -4.46 14.57 16.81
N ILE A 416 -5.07 13.56 16.18
CA ILE A 416 -6.36 13.71 15.48
C ILE A 416 -7.49 14.04 16.47
N THR A 417 -8.30 15.06 16.17
CA THR A 417 -9.44 15.49 16.99
C THR A 417 -10.78 15.12 16.35
N LYS A 418 -11.87 15.24 17.11
CA LYS A 418 -13.25 15.03 16.58
C LYS A 418 -13.59 16.05 15.50
N GLU A 419 -13.14 17.28 15.68
CA GLU A 419 -13.33 18.38 14.74
C GLU A 419 -12.65 18.09 13.41
N GLU A 420 -11.43 17.53 13.45
CA GLU A 420 -10.72 17.09 12.24
C GLU A 420 -11.44 15.94 11.55
N ILE A 421 -11.95 14.94 12.31
CA ILE A 421 -12.75 13.86 11.72
C ILE A 421 -14.00 14.41 11.06
N LEU A 422 -14.74 15.32 11.72
CA LEU A 422 -15.92 15.95 11.15
C LEU A 422 -15.58 16.74 9.86
N ARG A 423 -14.48 17.47 9.89
CA ARG A 423 -13.98 18.22 8.72
C ARG A 423 -13.66 17.31 7.56
N VAL A 424 -12.87 16.23 7.78
CA VAL A 424 -12.52 15.30 6.70
C VAL A 424 -13.71 14.46 6.23
N ALA A 425 -14.65 14.12 7.11
CA ALA A 425 -15.88 13.46 6.72
C ALA A 425 -16.69 14.32 5.74
N ARG A 426 -16.81 15.62 6.01
CA ARG A 426 -17.48 16.59 5.11
C ARG A 426 -16.73 16.80 3.81
N ALA A 427 -15.40 16.78 3.84
CA ALA A 427 -14.55 17.00 2.67
C ALA A 427 -14.50 15.79 1.72
N TYR A 428 -14.43 14.57 2.27
CA TYR A 428 -14.09 13.38 1.50
C TYR A 428 -15.19 12.32 1.40
N LEU A 429 -16.29 12.41 2.15
CA LEU A 429 -17.44 11.52 1.98
C LEU A 429 -18.55 12.23 1.20
N THR A 430 -19.02 11.62 0.12
CA THR A 430 -20.03 12.20 -0.76
C THR A 430 -21.25 11.28 -0.89
N PRO A 431 -22.13 11.20 0.16
CA PRO A 431 -23.26 10.26 0.21
C PRO A 431 -24.36 10.54 -0.83
N ASP A 432 -24.28 11.65 -1.55
CA ASP A 432 -25.24 12.04 -2.59
C ASP A 432 -24.66 11.96 -4.01
N ARG A 433 -23.33 11.71 -4.12
CA ARG A 433 -22.58 11.60 -5.38
C ARG A 433 -21.63 10.40 -5.28
N TYR A 434 -22.13 9.25 -5.64
CA TYR A 434 -21.41 7.98 -5.52
C TYR A 434 -21.64 7.09 -6.75
N VAL A 435 -20.80 6.10 -6.90
CA VAL A 435 -21.01 4.95 -7.77
C VAL A 435 -21.50 3.79 -6.91
N LEU A 436 -22.57 3.15 -7.33
CA LEU A 436 -23.08 1.93 -6.72
C LEU A 436 -23.12 0.84 -7.76
N VAL A 437 -22.47 -0.28 -7.49
CA VAL A 437 -22.59 -1.50 -8.31
C VAL A 437 -23.20 -2.59 -7.46
N VAL A 438 -24.23 -3.24 -8.01
CA VAL A 438 -24.92 -4.36 -7.37
C VAL A 438 -25.01 -5.53 -8.33
N VAL A 439 -24.30 -6.61 -7.99
CA VAL A 439 -24.40 -7.91 -8.66
C VAL A 439 -25.32 -8.80 -7.83
N ALA A 440 -26.52 -9.10 -8.34
CA ALA A 440 -27.58 -9.76 -7.59
C ALA A 440 -28.57 -10.45 -8.53
N ASP A 441 -29.45 -11.31 -7.99
CA ASP A 441 -30.71 -11.65 -8.61
C ASP A 441 -31.62 -10.42 -8.55
N GLN A 442 -31.67 -9.65 -9.64
CA GLN A 442 -32.37 -8.36 -9.69
C GLN A 442 -33.90 -8.48 -9.53
N THR A 443 -34.45 -9.68 -9.70
CA THR A 443 -35.88 -9.92 -9.45
C THR A 443 -36.21 -9.93 -7.95
N LYS A 444 -35.20 -10.18 -7.11
CA LYS A 444 -35.32 -10.26 -5.64
C LYS A 444 -34.69 -9.07 -4.94
N ALA A 445 -33.67 -8.45 -5.57
CA ALA A 445 -32.99 -7.30 -5.03
C ALA A 445 -33.87 -6.04 -5.12
N ALA A 446 -34.60 -5.75 -4.05
CA ALA A 446 -35.38 -4.52 -3.92
C ALA A 446 -34.43 -3.31 -3.74
N LEU A 447 -33.98 -2.72 -4.83
CA LEU A 447 -33.16 -1.51 -4.83
C LEU A 447 -34.07 -0.29 -5.04
N PRO A 448 -34.39 0.50 -4.01
CA PRO A 448 -35.17 1.72 -4.12
C PRO A 448 -34.27 2.85 -4.63
N LEU A 449 -33.78 2.74 -5.85
CA LEU A 449 -32.85 3.73 -6.40
C LEU A 449 -33.32 4.07 -7.82
N GLU A 450 -34.12 5.10 -7.91
CA GLU A 450 -34.30 5.91 -9.13
C GLU A 450 -33.19 7.00 -9.18
#